data_1ee17cd2117732e4499b2e1272cc2e81
#
_entry.id   1ee17cd2117732e4499b2e1272cc2e81
#
_cell.length_a   1.000
_cell.length_b   1.000
_cell.length_c   1.000
_cell.angle_alpha   90.00
_cell.angle_beta   90.00
_cell.angle_gamma   90.00
#
_symmetry.space_group_name_H-M   'P 1'
#
loop_
_entity.id
_entity.type
_entity.pdbx_description
1 polymer ?
#
loop_
_entity_poly.entity_id
_entity_poly.type
_entity_poly.pdbx_seq_one_letter_code
_entity_poly.pdbx_strand_id
1 'polypeptide(L)'
;MSNTASLKKEYQDRIVPALTKEFGYKTVMQVPVLKKIVINQGLGMATADKKIIDIAISELSAITGQKAVATVSKKDISNFKLRKKMPIGVMVTLRREQMYEFLERLVRVALPRIRDFKGIESKLDGRGNYTLGIQEQIIFPEINIDNITKILGMNITFVTSAKTDEEGYALLREFGLPFKNAKKD
;
A
#
# COMPACT_ATOMS: atom_id res chain seq x y z
N MET A 1 13.74 -24.41 -1.78
CA MET A 1 13.06 -23.84 -2.97
C MET A 1 12.70 -22.40 -2.63
N SER A 2 13.26 -21.40 -3.32
CA SER A 2 12.90 -19.99 -3.09
C SER A 2 11.47 -19.77 -3.54
N ASN A 3 10.60 -19.47 -2.59
CA ASN A 3 9.19 -19.18 -2.85
C ASN A 3 9.10 -17.78 -3.52
N THR A 4 9.33 -17.74 -4.83
CA THR A 4 9.25 -16.47 -5.57
C THR A 4 7.79 -16.10 -5.68
N ALA A 5 7.41 -14.90 -5.21
CA ALA A 5 6.04 -14.42 -5.27
C ALA A 5 5.48 -14.52 -6.70
N SER A 6 4.27 -15.05 -6.83
CA SER A 6 3.60 -15.31 -8.12
C SER A 6 3.57 -14.05 -9.00
N LEU A 7 3.22 -12.90 -8.44
CA LEU A 7 3.19 -11.62 -9.14
C LEU A 7 4.55 -11.14 -9.64
N LYS A 8 5.66 -11.54 -9.01
CA LYS A 8 6.99 -11.18 -9.50
C LYS A 8 7.33 -11.89 -10.81
N LYS A 9 6.97 -13.17 -10.92
CA LYS A 9 7.11 -13.91 -12.19
C LYS A 9 6.19 -13.31 -13.25
N GLU A 10 4.95 -13.06 -12.90
CA GLU A 10 3.97 -12.44 -13.79
C GLU A 10 4.43 -11.07 -14.29
N TYR A 11 5.10 -10.28 -13.45
CA TYR A 11 5.72 -9.02 -13.88
C TYR A 11 6.75 -9.25 -14.98
N GLN A 12 7.65 -10.23 -14.83
CA GLN A 12 8.71 -10.51 -15.80
C GLN A 12 8.17 -11.12 -17.11
N ASP A 13 7.23 -12.06 -17.00
CA ASP A 13 6.78 -12.87 -18.13
C ASP A 13 5.67 -12.19 -18.95
N ARG A 14 4.79 -11.39 -18.30
CA ARG A 14 3.62 -10.78 -18.94
C ARG A 14 3.68 -9.25 -18.97
N ILE A 15 3.94 -8.61 -17.82
CA ILE A 15 3.78 -7.16 -17.67
C ILE A 15 4.88 -6.39 -18.42
N VAL A 16 6.13 -6.83 -18.32
CA VAL A 16 7.26 -6.17 -19.01
C VAL A 16 7.08 -6.17 -20.52
N PRO A 17 6.76 -7.29 -21.20
CA PRO A 17 6.46 -7.27 -22.64
C PRO A 17 5.28 -6.40 -23.01
N ALA A 18 4.20 -6.42 -22.22
CA ALA A 18 3.00 -5.61 -22.47
C ALA A 18 3.32 -4.11 -22.43
N LEU A 19 3.97 -3.63 -21.38
CA LEU A 19 4.35 -2.22 -21.23
C LEU A 19 5.40 -1.78 -22.28
N THR A 20 6.32 -2.67 -22.63
CA THR A 20 7.29 -2.38 -23.70
C THR A 20 6.60 -2.14 -25.03
N LYS A 21 5.55 -2.92 -25.33
CA LYS A 21 4.76 -2.77 -26.56
C LYS A 21 3.89 -1.50 -26.53
N GLU A 22 3.28 -1.18 -25.36
CA GLU A 22 2.38 -0.04 -25.19
C GLU A 22 3.14 1.30 -25.28
N PHE A 23 4.31 1.41 -24.65
CA PHE A 23 5.09 2.66 -24.57
C PHE A 23 6.31 2.71 -25.50
N GLY A 24 6.62 1.64 -26.23
CA GLY A 24 7.72 1.61 -27.20
C GLY A 24 9.11 1.74 -26.58
N TYR A 25 9.34 1.17 -25.38
CA TYR A 25 10.64 1.24 -24.71
C TYR A 25 11.74 0.53 -25.53
N LYS A 26 12.91 1.17 -25.63
CA LYS A 26 14.08 0.63 -26.35
C LYS A 26 14.79 -0.45 -25.57
N THR A 27 14.74 -0.40 -24.24
CA THR A 27 15.43 -1.34 -23.35
C THR A 27 14.50 -1.75 -22.21
N VAL A 28 14.63 -3.00 -21.74
CA VAL A 28 13.87 -3.52 -20.60
C VAL A 28 14.08 -2.70 -19.31
N MET A 29 15.25 -2.05 -19.17
CA MET A 29 15.57 -1.22 -18.01
C MET A 29 14.78 0.10 -17.94
N GLN A 30 14.12 0.50 -19.04
CA GLN A 30 13.24 1.68 -19.06
C GLN A 30 11.84 1.38 -18.54
N VAL A 31 11.45 0.11 -18.56
CA VAL A 31 10.11 -0.32 -18.11
C VAL A 31 9.92 0.04 -16.64
N PRO A 32 8.79 0.67 -16.27
CA PRO A 32 8.53 1.03 -14.89
C PRO A 32 8.42 -0.21 -13.98
N VAL A 33 9.02 -0.10 -12.79
CA VAL A 33 9.11 -1.15 -11.77
C VAL A 33 8.49 -0.66 -10.47
N LEU A 34 7.81 -1.52 -9.75
CA LEU A 34 7.39 -1.24 -8.37
C LEU A 34 8.63 -1.31 -7.46
N LYS A 35 9.00 -0.17 -6.83
CA LYS A 35 10.18 -0.05 -5.97
C LYS A 35 9.93 -0.45 -4.52
N LYS A 36 8.81 -0.01 -3.98
CA LYS A 36 8.37 -0.27 -2.59
C LYS A 36 6.89 0.00 -2.42
N ILE A 37 6.30 -0.62 -1.41
CA ILE A 37 4.98 -0.27 -0.88
C ILE A 37 5.19 0.26 0.54
N VAL A 38 4.62 1.42 0.82
CA VAL A 38 4.65 2.04 2.15
C VAL A 38 3.24 2.04 2.70
N ILE A 39 3.06 1.43 3.87
CA ILE A 39 1.79 1.41 4.58
C ILE A 39 1.93 2.31 5.80
N ASN A 40 1.03 3.24 5.96
CA ASN A 40 1.03 4.19 7.06
C ASN A 40 -0.35 4.28 7.71
N GLN A 41 -0.38 4.26 9.03
CA GLN A 41 -1.56 4.53 9.84
C GLN A 41 -1.32 5.80 10.66
N GLY A 42 -2.15 6.82 10.45
CA GLY A 42 -2.15 8.03 11.26
C GLY A 42 -3.05 7.84 12.49
N LEU A 43 -2.48 7.92 13.68
CA LEU A 43 -3.17 7.64 14.95
C LEU A 43 -3.22 8.92 15.81
N GLY A 44 -3.98 9.92 15.39
CA GLY A 44 -4.14 11.18 16.15
C GLY A 44 -4.68 10.96 17.57
N MET A 45 -5.44 9.89 17.80
CA MET A 45 -5.97 9.49 19.10
C MET A 45 -4.89 9.00 20.08
N ALA A 46 -3.71 8.65 19.59
CA ALA A 46 -2.57 8.22 20.44
C ALA A 46 -2.05 9.33 21.38
N THR A 47 -2.43 10.58 21.14
CA THR A 47 -2.16 11.68 22.08
C THR A 47 -2.90 11.52 23.41
N ALA A 48 -4.07 10.87 23.40
CA ALA A 48 -4.87 10.59 24.60
C ALA A 48 -4.57 9.17 25.15
N ASP A 49 -4.42 8.19 24.27
CA ASP A 49 -4.18 6.80 24.67
C ASP A 49 -3.01 6.18 23.87
N LYS A 50 -1.88 6.01 24.55
CA LYS A 50 -0.66 5.45 23.96
C LYS A 50 -0.78 3.97 23.60
N LYS A 51 -1.67 3.20 24.25
CA LYS A 51 -1.84 1.76 23.99
C LYS A 51 -2.30 1.48 22.56
N ILE A 52 -2.97 2.44 21.91
CA ILE A 52 -3.41 2.33 20.53
C ILE A 52 -2.23 2.12 19.58
N ILE A 53 -1.05 2.68 19.88
CA ILE A 53 0.16 2.50 19.07
C ILE A 53 0.62 1.04 19.09
N ASP A 54 0.66 0.40 20.27
CA ASP A 54 1.12 -0.97 20.40
C ASP A 54 0.17 -1.95 19.70
N ILE A 55 -1.14 -1.70 19.81
CA ILE A 55 -2.18 -2.45 19.08
C ILE A 55 -1.96 -2.30 17.57
N ALA A 56 -1.83 -1.08 17.08
CA ALA A 56 -1.62 -0.82 15.65
C ALA A 56 -0.31 -1.42 15.12
N ILE A 57 0.76 -1.44 15.92
CA ILE A 57 2.02 -2.12 15.54
C ILE A 57 1.78 -3.62 15.39
N SER A 58 1.05 -4.24 16.33
CA SER A 58 0.73 -5.67 16.29
C SER A 58 -0.11 -6.00 15.05
N GLU A 59 -1.21 -5.26 14.82
CA GLU A 59 -2.11 -5.44 13.67
C GLU A 59 -1.37 -5.27 12.35
N LEU A 60 -0.64 -4.16 12.18
CA LEU A 60 0.08 -3.89 10.93
C LEU A 60 1.21 -4.89 10.69
N SER A 61 1.85 -5.38 11.76
CA SER A 61 2.86 -6.45 11.65
C SER A 61 2.24 -7.78 11.25
N ALA A 62 1.04 -8.10 11.72
CA ALA A 62 0.29 -9.29 11.31
C ALA A 62 -0.10 -9.22 9.82
N ILE A 63 -0.63 -8.07 9.35
CA ILE A 63 -1.01 -7.86 7.94
C ILE A 63 0.19 -8.00 7.01
N THR A 64 1.32 -7.41 7.38
CA THR A 64 2.47 -7.27 6.46
C THR A 64 3.50 -8.39 6.59
N GLY A 65 3.48 -9.14 7.68
CA GLY A 65 4.51 -10.12 8.01
C GLY A 65 5.86 -9.48 8.38
N GLN A 66 5.93 -8.15 8.49
CA GLN A 66 7.12 -7.39 8.85
C GLN A 66 6.82 -6.50 10.05
N LYS A 67 7.73 -6.43 11.02
CA LYS A 67 7.57 -5.59 12.21
C LYS A 67 7.36 -4.13 11.85
N ALA A 68 6.23 -3.57 12.27
CA ALA A 68 5.88 -2.17 12.08
C ALA A 68 6.67 -1.25 13.04
N VAL A 69 6.88 0.00 12.63
CA VAL A 69 7.63 1.00 13.39
C VAL A 69 6.72 2.17 13.75
N ALA A 70 6.75 2.59 15.01
CA ALA A 70 6.06 3.80 15.42
C ALA A 70 6.70 5.05 14.82
N THR A 71 5.87 5.93 14.27
CA THR A 71 6.30 7.24 13.77
C THR A 71 6.08 8.31 14.84
N VAL A 72 7.10 9.14 15.05
CA VAL A 72 7.09 10.15 16.12
C VAL A 72 6.95 11.56 15.54
N SER A 73 6.33 12.45 16.34
CA SER A 73 6.22 13.85 16.00
C SER A 73 7.58 14.55 15.95
N LYS A 74 7.79 15.39 14.95
CA LYS A 74 9.00 16.22 14.80
C LYS A 74 8.90 17.57 15.51
N LYS A 75 7.68 18.08 15.72
CA LYS A 75 7.41 19.43 16.28
C LYS A 75 6.41 19.35 17.43
N ASP A 76 6.45 20.35 18.31
CA ASP A 76 5.43 20.59 19.30
C ASP A 76 4.27 21.36 18.68
N ILE A 77 3.02 20.90 18.88
CA ILE A 77 1.81 21.58 18.40
C ILE A 77 0.80 21.57 19.53
N SER A 78 0.61 22.74 20.18
CA SER A 78 -0.25 22.89 21.37
C SER A 78 -1.72 22.60 21.09
N ASN A 79 -2.24 23.01 19.93
CA ASN A 79 -3.63 22.79 19.53
C ASN A 79 -4.01 21.30 19.47
N PHE A 80 -3.07 20.44 19.11
CA PHE A 80 -3.25 18.99 19.06
C PHE A 80 -2.76 18.28 20.31
N LYS A 81 -2.36 18.99 21.36
CA LYS A 81 -1.74 18.45 22.59
C LYS A 81 -0.53 17.54 22.27
N LEU A 82 0.19 17.86 21.20
CA LEU A 82 1.28 17.08 20.64
C LEU A 82 2.62 17.66 21.07
N ARG A 83 3.52 16.79 21.56
CA ARG A 83 4.90 17.13 21.88
C ARG A 83 5.88 16.40 20.99
N LYS A 84 7.05 16.98 20.78
CA LYS A 84 8.16 16.35 20.04
C LYS A 84 8.47 14.97 20.60
N LYS A 85 8.73 14.01 19.72
CA LYS A 85 8.98 12.60 20.03
C LYS A 85 7.77 11.81 20.56
N MET A 86 6.56 12.36 20.59
CA MET A 86 5.36 11.56 20.85
C MET A 86 5.04 10.66 19.65
N PRO A 87 4.77 9.36 19.86
CA PRO A 87 4.33 8.47 18.82
C PRO A 87 2.88 8.82 18.39
N ILE A 88 2.66 9.01 17.10
CA ILE A 88 1.38 9.45 16.52
C ILE A 88 0.96 8.66 15.29
N GLY A 89 1.68 7.63 14.94
CA GLY A 89 1.37 6.76 13.82
C GLY A 89 2.25 5.54 13.76
N VAL A 90 1.95 4.66 12.84
CA VAL A 90 2.70 3.42 12.60
C VAL A 90 2.95 3.28 11.10
N MET A 91 4.12 2.81 10.72
CA MET A 91 4.53 2.67 9.33
C MET A 91 5.28 1.37 9.09
N VAL A 92 5.09 0.80 7.89
CA VAL A 92 5.88 -0.31 7.34
C VAL A 92 6.28 0.01 5.91
N THR A 93 7.49 -0.37 5.52
CA THR A 93 7.94 -0.30 4.12
C THR A 93 8.28 -1.70 3.64
N LEU A 94 7.54 -2.17 2.65
CA LEU A 94 7.72 -3.48 2.02
C LEU A 94 8.53 -3.34 0.73
N ARG A 95 9.42 -4.31 0.49
CA ARG A 95 10.29 -4.39 -0.70
C ARG A 95 10.43 -5.83 -1.17
N ARG A 96 10.86 -6.02 -2.41
CA ARG A 96 11.17 -7.32 -3.00
C ARG A 96 10.01 -8.31 -2.89
N GLU A 97 10.24 -9.55 -2.43
CA GLU A 97 9.24 -10.62 -2.37
C GLU A 97 8.03 -10.26 -1.51
N GLN A 98 8.25 -9.73 -0.32
CA GLN A 98 7.17 -9.32 0.60
C GLN A 98 6.26 -8.23 0.00
N MET A 99 6.82 -7.35 -0.82
CA MET A 99 6.07 -6.31 -1.52
C MET A 99 5.09 -6.92 -2.54
N TYR A 100 5.56 -7.88 -3.35
CA TYR A 100 4.71 -8.55 -4.35
C TYR A 100 3.67 -9.46 -3.70
N GLU A 101 4.04 -10.15 -2.63
CA GLU A 101 3.12 -10.99 -1.86
C GLU A 101 1.99 -10.15 -1.23
N PHE A 102 2.35 -9.04 -0.60
CA PHE A 102 1.36 -8.10 -0.06
C PHE A 102 0.45 -7.54 -1.15
N LEU A 103 1.00 -7.15 -2.31
CA LEU A 103 0.22 -6.65 -3.44
C LEU A 103 -0.78 -7.71 -3.94
N GLU A 104 -0.36 -8.96 -4.06
CA GLU A 104 -1.23 -10.06 -4.47
C GLU A 104 -2.39 -10.27 -3.50
N ARG A 105 -2.14 -10.30 -2.18
CA ARG A 105 -3.17 -10.40 -1.16
C ARG A 105 -4.11 -9.19 -1.16
N LEU A 106 -3.57 -8.00 -1.31
CA LEU A 106 -4.36 -6.78 -1.39
C LEU A 106 -5.36 -6.83 -2.56
N VAL A 107 -4.89 -7.16 -3.76
CA VAL A 107 -5.72 -7.15 -4.98
C VAL A 107 -6.72 -8.31 -5.00
N ARG A 108 -6.27 -9.53 -4.67
CA ARG A 108 -7.10 -10.74 -4.81
C ARG A 108 -8.02 -11.02 -3.61
N VAL A 109 -7.63 -10.58 -2.41
CA VAL A 109 -8.34 -10.93 -1.18
C VAL A 109 -8.91 -9.71 -0.47
N ALA A 110 -8.10 -8.68 -0.20
CA ALA A 110 -8.51 -7.57 0.65
C ALA A 110 -9.47 -6.59 -0.06
N LEU A 111 -9.16 -6.14 -1.28
CA LEU A 111 -10.01 -5.18 -2.00
C LEU A 111 -11.42 -5.71 -2.28
N PRO A 112 -11.63 -6.98 -2.70
CA PRO A 112 -12.99 -7.51 -2.90
C PRO A 112 -13.83 -7.61 -1.62
N ARG A 113 -13.20 -7.60 -0.44
CA ARG A 113 -13.89 -7.64 0.86
C ARG A 113 -14.37 -6.27 1.35
N ILE A 114 -13.98 -5.19 0.67
CA ILE A 114 -14.48 -3.85 0.98
C ILE A 114 -15.98 -3.79 0.67
N ARG A 115 -16.76 -3.36 1.66
CA ARG A 115 -18.21 -3.18 1.48
C ARG A 115 -18.47 -2.12 0.40
N ASP A 116 -19.39 -2.43 -0.52
CA ASP A 116 -19.80 -1.55 -1.64
C ASP A 116 -18.61 -1.06 -2.51
N PHE A 117 -17.64 -1.95 -2.74
CA PHE A 117 -16.46 -1.62 -3.54
C PHE A 117 -16.82 -1.28 -4.98
N LYS A 118 -16.55 -0.05 -5.39
CA LYS A 118 -16.81 0.49 -6.74
C LYS A 118 -15.54 0.76 -7.56
N GLY A 119 -14.41 0.14 -7.16
CA GLY A 119 -13.10 0.42 -7.74
C GLY A 119 -12.37 1.58 -7.05
N ILE A 120 -11.10 1.73 -7.36
CA ILE A 120 -10.20 2.75 -6.81
C ILE A 120 -10.08 3.94 -7.78
N GLU A 121 -9.82 5.12 -7.25
CA GLU A 121 -9.63 6.31 -8.09
C GLU A 121 -8.32 6.22 -8.87
N SER A 122 -8.29 6.78 -10.08
CA SER A 122 -7.14 6.75 -10.98
C SER A 122 -6.19 7.95 -10.83
N LYS A 123 -6.32 8.75 -9.76
CA LYS A 123 -5.50 9.95 -9.55
C LYS A 123 -4.16 9.58 -8.93
N LEU A 124 -3.08 9.79 -9.66
CA LEU A 124 -1.69 9.63 -9.22
C LEU A 124 -1.11 10.98 -8.73
N ASP A 125 0.16 10.99 -8.33
CA ASP A 125 0.84 12.13 -7.71
C ASP A 125 1.57 13.07 -8.70
N GLY A 126 1.48 12.85 -10.01
CA GLY A 126 2.23 13.57 -11.05
C GLY A 126 3.62 12.96 -11.34
N ARG A 127 4.03 11.92 -10.61
CA ARG A 127 5.32 11.22 -10.76
C ARG A 127 5.18 9.71 -10.83
N GLY A 128 3.99 9.23 -11.17
CA GLY A 128 3.70 7.81 -11.31
C GLY A 128 3.60 7.03 -10.01
N ASN A 129 3.52 7.67 -8.83
CA ASN A 129 3.22 6.99 -7.59
C ASN A 129 1.72 7.07 -7.31
N TYR A 130 1.21 6.07 -6.60
CA TYR A 130 -0.20 5.97 -6.27
C TYR A 130 -0.41 5.75 -4.77
N THR A 131 -1.40 6.41 -4.18
CA THR A 131 -1.77 6.21 -2.78
C THR A 131 -3.23 5.82 -2.68
N LEU A 132 -3.48 4.66 -2.08
CA LEU A 132 -4.79 4.11 -1.77
C LEU A 132 -5.11 4.33 -0.30
N GLY A 133 -6.22 5.00 0.00
CA GLY A 133 -6.78 5.11 1.35
C GLY A 133 -7.75 3.96 1.62
N ILE A 134 -7.53 3.25 2.72
CA ILE A 134 -8.42 2.21 3.24
C ILE A 134 -8.99 2.71 4.55
N GLN A 135 -10.32 2.66 4.71
CA GLN A 135 -10.99 3.15 5.91
C GLN A 135 -10.98 2.13 7.04
N GLU A 136 -10.99 0.84 6.73
CA GLU A 136 -11.16 -0.24 7.70
C GLU A 136 -10.07 -1.31 7.52
N GLN A 137 -9.31 -1.60 8.59
CA GLN A 137 -8.30 -2.66 8.58
C GLN A 137 -8.91 -4.08 8.55
N ILE A 138 -10.20 -4.21 8.82
CA ILE A 138 -10.93 -5.50 8.90
C ILE A 138 -10.94 -6.25 7.57
N ILE A 139 -10.70 -5.58 6.46
CA ILE A 139 -10.64 -6.21 5.13
C ILE A 139 -9.52 -7.25 5.01
N PHE A 140 -8.50 -7.16 5.86
CA PHE A 140 -7.40 -8.12 5.88
C PHE A 140 -7.77 -9.34 6.72
N PRO A 141 -7.70 -10.56 6.16
CA PRO A 141 -8.08 -11.80 6.87
C PRO A 141 -7.15 -12.16 8.02
N GLU A 142 -5.95 -11.58 8.06
CA GLU A 142 -4.97 -11.80 9.12
C GLU A 142 -5.35 -11.17 10.45
N ILE A 143 -6.33 -10.26 10.43
CA ILE A 143 -6.83 -9.58 11.64
C ILE A 143 -7.99 -10.37 12.23
N ASN A 144 -7.89 -10.72 13.51
CA ASN A 144 -9.00 -11.29 14.25
C ASN A 144 -9.96 -10.17 14.69
N ILE A 145 -11.20 -10.25 14.22
CA ILE A 145 -12.25 -9.25 14.47
C ILE A 145 -12.57 -9.13 15.97
N ASP A 146 -12.49 -10.22 16.71
CA ASP A 146 -12.81 -10.24 18.15
C ASP A 146 -11.83 -9.42 19.00
N ASN A 147 -10.61 -9.21 18.51
CA ASN A 147 -9.56 -8.46 19.20
C ASN A 147 -9.50 -6.97 18.81
N ILE A 148 -10.36 -6.53 17.88
CA ILE A 148 -10.36 -5.14 17.42
C ILE A 148 -11.04 -4.26 18.45
N THR A 149 -10.27 -3.37 19.05
CA THR A 149 -10.80 -2.32 19.95
C THR A 149 -11.31 -1.11 19.18
N LYS A 150 -10.74 -0.83 17.99
CA LYS A 150 -11.09 0.34 17.19
C LYS A 150 -10.84 0.10 15.71
N ILE A 151 -11.72 0.62 14.86
CA ILE A 151 -11.53 0.64 13.41
C ILE A 151 -10.50 1.72 13.09
N LEU A 152 -9.40 1.31 12.43
CA LEU A 152 -8.29 2.16 12.06
C LEU A 152 -8.11 2.14 10.54
N GLY A 153 -8.15 3.32 9.92
CA GLY A 153 -7.82 3.46 8.51
C GLY A 153 -6.32 3.44 8.25
N MET A 154 -5.94 3.16 7.01
CA MET A 154 -4.55 3.19 6.58
C MET A 154 -4.39 3.73 5.17
N ASN A 155 -3.23 4.29 4.86
CA ASN A 155 -2.81 4.69 3.53
C ASN A 155 -1.76 3.73 3.02
N ILE A 156 -1.97 3.20 1.82
CA ILE A 156 -1.05 2.31 1.12
C ILE A 156 -0.49 3.06 -0.09
N THR A 157 0.79 3.37 -0.07
CA THR A 157 1.46 4.11 -1.13
C THR A 157 2.35 3.19 -1.95
N PHE A 158 2.06 3.09 -3.24
CA PHE A 158 2.84 2.36 -4.23
C PHE A 158 3.85 3.32 -4.85
N VAL A 159 5.13 3.08 -4.61
CA VAL A 159 6.22 3.88 -5.16
C VAL A 159 6.80 3.13 -6.35
N THR A 160 6.68 3.74 -7.53
CA THR A 160 7.17 3.15 -8.78
C THR A 160 8.45 3.84 -9.27
N SER A 161 8.99 3.37 -10.39
CA SER A 161 10.07 4.05 -11.12
C SER A 161 9.55 4.81 -12.34
N ALA A 162 8.25 4.83 -12.57
CA ALA A 162 7.61 5.56 -13.65
C ALA A 162 7.98 7.04 -13.59
N LYS A 163 8.05 7.68 -14.75
CA LYS A 163 8.32 9.11 -14.88
C LYS A 163 7.04 9.92 -15.02
N THR A 164 6.00 9.30 -15.59
CA THR A 164 4.70 9.91 -15.84
C THR A 164 3.61 9.12 -15.13
N ASP A 165 2.47 9.76 -14.92
CA ASP A 165 1.31 9.10 -14.31
C ASP A 165 0.70 8.03 -15.22
N GLU A 166 0.81 8.20 -16.54
CA GLU A 166 0.35 7.22 -17.53
C GLU A 166 1.11 5.90 -17.40
N GLU A 167 2.45 5.97 -17.32
CA GLU A 167 3.30 4.79 -17.10
C GLU A 167 2.99 4.11 -15.75
N GLY A 168 2.82 4.91 -14.69
CA GLY A 168 2.47 4.41 -13.36
C GLY A 168 1.10 3.75 -13.33
N TYR A 169 0.11 4.36 -13.97
CA TYR A 169 -1.24 3.82 -14.09
C TYR A 169 -1.26 2.50 -14.85
N ALA A 170 -0.59 2.45 -16.03
CA ALA A 170 -0.51 1.23 -16.83
C ALA A 170 0.15 0.09 -16.05
N LEU A 171 1.26 0.36 -15.35
CA LEU A 171 1.92 -0.63 -14.50
C LEU A 171 0.98 -1.19 -13.42
N LEU A 172 0.28 -0.32 -12.68
CA LEU A 172 -0.60 -0.74 -11.60
C LEU A 172 -1.86 -1.46 -12.12
N ARG A 173 -2.40 -1.04 -13.27
CA ARG A 173 -3.49 -1.73 -13.98
C ARG A 173 -3.08 -3.16 -14.34
N GLU A 174 -1.88 -3.33 -14.90
CA GLU A 174 -1.37 -4.66 -15.26
C GLU A 174 -1.15 -5.56 -14.03
N PHE A 175 -0.83 -5.02 -12.86
CA PHE A 175 -0.83 -5.76 -11.60
C PHE A 175 -2.23 -6.13 -11.08
N GLY A 176 -3.29 -5.66 -11.77
CA GLY A 176 -4.66 -6.00 -11.44
C GLY A 176 -5.34 -5.07 -10.44
N LEU A 177 -4.83 -3.85 -10.20
CA LEU A 177 -5.56 -2.89 -9.40
C LEU A 177 -6.85 -2.43 -10.10
N PRO A 178 -8.01 -2.53 -9.47
CA PRO A 178 -9.32 -2.26 -10.07
C PRO A 178 -9.64 -0.75 -10.09
N PHE A 179 -9.13 0.00 -11.05
CA PHE A 179 -9.44 1.42 -11.21
C PHE A 179 -10.87 1.66 -11.71
N LYS A 180 -11.56 2.70 -11.21
CA LYS A 180 -12.96 3.04 -11.53
C LYS A 180 -13.18 3.35 -12.99
N ASN A 181 -12.32 3.77 -13.77
CA ASN A 181 -12.47 4.15 -15.17
C ASN A 181 -11.51 3.38 -16.09
N ALA A 182 -11.13 2.15 -15.71
CA ALA A 182 -10.53 1.27 -16.68
C ALA A 182 -11.54 1.10 -17.80
N LYS A 183 -11.32 1.74 -18.98
CA LYS A 183 -12.08 1.43 -20.18
C LYS A 183 -12.03 -0.08 -20.33
N LYS A 184 -13.21 -0.71 -20.34
CA LYS A 184 -13.34 -2.09 -20.78
C LYS A 184 -13.01 -2.06 -22.26
N ASP A 185 -11.79 -2.42 -22.61
CA ASP A 185 -11.45 -2.82 -23.98
C ASP A 185 -11.97 -4.22 -24.20
#